data_ccb0453e07eb8f087e225d29fb1d1671
#
_entry.id   ccb0453e07eb8f087e225d29fb1d1671
#
_cell.length_a   1.000
_cell.length_b   1.000
_cell.length_c   1.000
_cell.angle_alpha   90.00
_cell.angle_beta   90.00
_cell.angle_gamma   90.00
#
_symmetry.space_group_name_H-M   'P 1'
#
loop_
_entity.id
_entity.type
_entity.pdbx_description
1 polymer ?
#
loop_
_entity_poly.entity_id
_entity_poly.type
_entity_poly.pdbx_seq_one_letter_code
_entity_poly.pdbx_strand_id
1 'polypeptide(L)'
;MKNIYILLLSLTTFSCVNNQTSTESVIVSDAENEDLIVLVEWSINEGAEVNLEEWNDAWSKMVVETEPLTTSWRFFMNEDKSRVTMYASYTNWKGLMHHDKRITEGDLKDRLPEVFARYKYEGVTVLGPVTDELKQFFLDIGFDKAKDNSEGKLIEFDYRTSIGGYTKK
;
A
#
# COMPACT_ATOMS: atom_id res chain seq x y z
N MET A 1 39.43 -58.34 -47.53
CA MET A 1 39.72 -57.51 -46.33
C MET A 1 38.69 -56.41 -46.34
N LYS A 2 37.67 -56.54 -45.44
CA LYS A 2 36.55 -55.54 -45.36
C LYS A 2 36.77 -54.69 -44.11
N ASN A 3 37.03 -53.37 -44.29
CA ASN A 3 37.17 -52.40 -43.20
C ASN A 3 35.79 -51.97 -42.76
N ILE A 4 35.46 -52.28 -41.50
CA ILE A 4 34.22 -51.81 -40.83
C ILE A 4 34.59 -50.53 -40.07
N TYR A 5 34.04 -49.38 -40.50
CA TYR A 5 34.11 -48.14 -39.75
C TYR A 5 32.93 -48.11 -38.73
N ILE A 6 33.28 -48.16 -37.47
CA ILE A 6 32.31 -47.92 -36.37
C ILE A 6 32.20 -46.43 -36.13
N LEU A 7 31.05 -45.89 -36.46
CA LEU A 7 30.70 -44.47 -36.18
C LEU A 7 30.18 -44.40 -34.76
N LEU A 8 30.98 -43.83 -33.83
CA LEU A 8 30.53 -43.54 -32.47
C LEU A 8 29.71 -42.23 -32.51
N LEU A 9 28.40 -42.34 -32.37
CA LEU A 9 27.50 -41.22 -32.12
C LEU A 9 27.55 -40.88 -30.63
N SER A 10 28.24 -39.77 -30.26
CA SER A 10 28.18 -39.22 -28.91
C SER A 10 26.89 -38.43 -28.74
N LEU A 11 25.93 -38.96 -28.00
CA LEU A 11 24.76 -38.20 -27.52
C LEU A 11 25.20 -37.30 -26.38
N THR A 12 25.37 -36.03 -26.65
CA THR A 12 25.46 -35.00 -25.61
C THR A 12 24.04 -34.67 -25.14
N THR A 13 23.65 -35.20 -23.97
CA THR A 13 22.43 -34.79 -23.28
C THR A 13 22.66 -33.39 -22.69
N PHE A 14 22.06 -32.40 -23.32
CA PHE A 14 21.91 -31.08 -22.70
C PHE A 14 20.94 -31.20 -21.53
N SER A 15 21.48 -31.29 -20.31
CA SER A 15 20.70 -31.12 -19.07
C SER A 15 20.42 -29.63 -18.90
N CYS A 16 19.22 -29.18 -19.29
CA CYS A 16 18.71 -27.88 -18.85
C CYS A 16 18.49 -27.94 -17.34
N VAL A 17 19.45 -27.43 -16.58
CA VAL A 17 19.25 -27.12 -15.16
C VAL A 17 18.33 -25.92 -15.08
N ASN A 18 17.03 -26.19 -14.92
CA ASN A 18 16.08 -25.16 -14.50
C ASN A 18 16.41 -24.80 -13.06
N ASN A 19 17.21 -23.75 -12.85
CA ASN A 19 17.32 -23.07 -11.57
C ASN A 19 15.99 -22.29 -11.34
N GLN A 20 14.94 -23.01 -10.97
CA GLN A 20 13.83 -22.38 -10.26
C GLN A 20 14.34 -22.08 -8.85
N THR A 21 14.77 -20.86 -8.62
CA THR A 21 14.87 -20.30 -7.27
C THR A 21 13.47 -20.28 -6.70
N SER A 22 13.06 -21.35 -6.02
CA SER A 22 11.86 -21.29 -5.19
C SER A 22 12.17 -20.33 -4.05
N THR A 23 11.65 -19.12 -4.13
CA THR A 23 11.56 -18.22 -2.97
C THR A 23 10.64 -18.93 -1.98
N GLU A 24 11.22 -19.58 -0.98
CA GLU A 24 10.46 -20.14 0.15
C GLU A 24 9.73 -18.97 0.82
N SER A 25 8.42 -19.00 0.77
CA SER A 25 7.60 -18.01 1.48
C SER A 25 7.67 -18.28 2.97
N VAL A 26 8.05 -17.26 3.74
CA VAL A 26 8.12 -17.33 5.19
C VAL A 26 6.75 -17.00 5.78
N ILE A 27 6.29 -17.82 6.74
CA ILE A 27 5.09 -17.54 7.52
C ILE A 27 5.53 -16.82 8.80
N VAL A 28 5.03 -15.60 8.99
CA VAL A 28 5.33 -14.74 10.14
C VAL A 28 4.05 -14.56 10.97
N SER A 29 4.16 -14.72 12.30
CA SER A 29 3.04 -14.42 13.19
C SER A 29 2.81 -12.92 13.31
N ASP A 30 1.56 -12.48 13.52
CA ASP A 30 1.24 -11.06 13.68
C ASP A 30 1.94 -10.42 14.90
N ALA A 31 2.34 -11.22 15.90
CA ALA A 31 3.11 -10.73 17.03
C ALA A 31 4.55 -10.29 16.65
N GLU A 32 5.06 -10.79 15.52
CA GLU A 32 6.38 -10.50 14.98
C GLU A 32 6.30 -9.63 13.72
N ASN A 33 5.09 -9.34 13.24
CA ASN A 33 4.85 -8.59 12.03
C ASN A 33 4.82 -7.10 12.33
N GLU A 34 5.69 -6.34 11.69
CA GLU A 34 5.74 -4.88 11.77
C GLU A 34 4.88 -4.19 10.69
N ASP A 35 4.23 -4.97 9.80
CA ASP A 35 3.43 -4.41 8.73
C ASP A 35 2.26 -3.58 9.29
N LEU A 36 2.06 -2.41 8.71
CA LEU A 36 0.99 -1.50 9.06
C LEU A 36 0.03 -1.34 7.88
N ILE A 37 -1.26 -1.37 8.14
CA ILE A 37 -2.30 -1.14 7.14
C ILE A 37 -3.10 0.10 7.52
N VAL A 38 -3.39 0.94 6.54
CA VAL A 38 -4.24 2.11 6.70
C VAL A 38 -5.42 1.99 5.75
N LEU A 39 -6.61 2.17 6.30
CA LEU A 39 -7.85 2.31 5.56
C LEU A 39 -8.33 3.73 5.73
N VAL A 40 -8.46 4.47 4.63
CA VAL A 40 -9.04 5.81 4.66
C VAL A 40 -10.39 5.77 3.95
N GLU A 41 -11.41 6.21 4.65
CA GLU A 41 -12.76 6.32 4.12
C GLU A 41 -12.98 7.72 3.56
N TRP A 42 -13.45 7.77 2.31
CA TRP A 42 -13.73 8.98 1.58
C TRP A 42 -15.15 8.97 1.02
N SER A 43 -15.84 10.11 1.01
CA SER A 43 -16.93 10.35 0.07
C SER A 43 -16.41 11.09 -1.16
N ILE A 44 -17.04 10.83 -2.31
CA ILE A 44 -16.68 11.46 -3.58
C ILE A 44 -17.38 12.81 -3.67
N ASN A 45 -16.63 13.87 -3.99
CA ASN A 45 -17.18 15.19 -4.20
C ASN A 45 -18.02 15.24 -5.49
N GLU A 46 -19.07 16.03 -5.49
CA GLU A 46 -19.92 16.22 -6.67
C GLU A 46 -19.11 16.67 -7.90
N GLY A 47 -19.24 15.94 -8.99
CA GLY A 47 -18.54 16.20 -10.24
C GLY A 47 -17.10 15.66 -10.30
N ALA A 48 -16.61 15.00 -9.24
CA ALA A 48 -15.28 14.43 -9.18
C ALA A 48 -15.21 13.01 -9.76
N GLU A 49 -16.31 12.42 -10.15
CA GLU A 49 -16.41 11.04 -10.68
C GLU A 49 -15.68 10.87 -12.02
N VAL A 50 -15.51 11.98 -12.74
CA VAL A 50 -14.88 11.99 -14.07
C VAL A 50 -13.38 11.70 -13.93
N ASN A 51 -12.89 10.65 -14.62
CA ASN A 51 -11.50 10.21 -14.62
C ASN A 51 -10.95 9.76 -13.25
N LEU A 52 -11.84 9.42 -12.30
CA LEU A 52 -11.43 9.05 -10.96
C LEU A 52 -10.57 7.77 -10.94
N GLU A 53 -10.93 6.77 -11.76
CA GLU A 53 -10.16 5.53 -11.88
C GLU A 53 -8.75 5.79 -12.42
N GLU A 54 -8.63 6.56 -13.49
CA GLU A 54 -7.34 6.90 -14.09
C GLU A 54 -6.45 7.70 -13.12
N TRP A 55 -7.06 8.65 -12.39
CA TRP A 55 -6.34 9.44 -11.41
C TRP A 55 -5.85 8.58 -10.23
N ASN A 56 -6.71 7.69 -9.71
CA ASN A 56 -6.35 6.78 -8.62
C ASN A 56 -5.25 5.79 -9.03
N ASP A 57 -5.30 5.27 -10.26
CA ASP A 57 -4.27 4.38 -10.80
C ASP A 57 -2.92 5.09 -10.90
N ALA A 58 -2.91 6.29 -11.48
CA ALA A 58 -1.70 7.10 -11.59
C ALA A 58 -1.12 7.48 -10.23
N TRP A 59 -1.98 7.82 -9.25
CA TRP A 59 -1.56 8.11 -7.89
C TRP A 59 -0.97 6.87 -7.21
N SER A 60 -1.67 5.73 -7.26
CA SER A 60 -1.23 4.47 -6.68
C SER A 60 0.12 4.02 -7.22
N LYS A 61 0.29 4.09 -8.53
CA LYS A 61 1.54 3.76 -9.20
C LYS A 61 2.69 4.65 -8.72
N MET A 62 2.48 5.96 -8.72
CA MET A 62 3.50 6.93 -8.28
C MET A 62 3.93 6.66 -6.83
N VAL A 63 2.99 6.44 -5.90
CA VAL A 63 3.32 6.16 -4.50
C VAL A 63 4.14 4.88 -4.38
N VAL A 64 3.68 3.76 -4.96
CA VAL A 64 4.36 2.46 -4.84
C VAL A 64 5.74 2.48 -5.50
N GLU A 65 5.92 3.21 -6.61
CA GLU A 65 7.21 3.31 -7.30
C GLU A 65 8.22 4.20 -6.57
N THR A 66 7.76 5.18 -5.81
CA THR A 66 8.65 6.18 -5.18
C THR A 66 8.84 6.03 -3.68
N GLU A 67 8.06 5.17 -3.04
CA GLU A 67 8.09 4.95 -1.58
C GLU A 67 8.51 3.52 -1.22
N PRO A 68 9.77 3.30 -0.86
CA PRO A 68 10.32 1.94 -0.69
C PRO A 68 9.72 1.15 0.47
N LEU A 69 9.06 1.83 1.42
CA LEU A 69 8.40 1.19 2.57
C LEU A 69 6.89 0.99 2.35
N THR A 70 6.33 1.49 1.24
CA THR A 70 4.94 1.28 0.85
C THR A 70 4.84 0.01 0.02
N THR A 71 4.08 -0.98 0.49
CA THR A 71 3.95 -2.30 -0.15
C THR A 71 2.71 -2.41 -1.02
N SER A 72 1.68 -1.61 -0.74
CA SER A 72 0.46 -1.56 -1.55
C SER A 72 -0.24 -0.21 -1.38
N TRP A 73 -0.87 0.25 -2.47
CA TRP A 73 -1.74 1.42 -2.47
C TRP A 73 -2.90 1.17 -3.43
N ARG A 74 -4.14 1.13 -2.93
CA ARG A 74 -5.30 0.70 -3.71
C ARG A 74 -6.53 1.49 -3.31
N PHE A 75 -7.46 1.65 -4.26
CA PHE A 75 -8.75 2.28 -4.04
C PHE A 75 -9.88 1.31 -4.37
N PHE A 76 -10.90 1.29 -3.54
CA PHE A 76 -12.08 0.46 -3.70
C PHE A 76 -13.32 1.34 -3.62
N MET A 77 -14.14 1.31 -4.66
CA MET A 77 -15.36 2.11 -4.76
C MET A 77 -16.58 1.24 -4.49
N ASN A 78 -17.56 1.76 -3.75
CA ASN A 78 -18.83 1.07 -3.53
C ASN A 78 -19.74 1.08 -4.80
N GLU A 79 -20.82 0.29 -4.79
CA GLU A 79 -21.66 0.08 -5.99
C GLU A 79 -22.35 1.37 -6.46
N ASP A 80 -22.82 2.21 -5.54
CA ASP A 80 -23.51 3.48 -5.87
C ASP A 80 -22.54 4.62 -6.19
N LYS A 81 -21.23 4.36 -6.19
CA LYS A 81 -20.15 5.30 -6.51
C LYS A 81 -20.12 6.55 -5.63
N SER A 82 -20.64 6.45 -4.42
CA SER A 82 -20.65 7.57 -3.47
C SER A 82 -19.44 7.59 -2.54
N ARG A 83 -18.77 6.43 -2.36
CA ARG A 83 -17.68 6.25 -1.39
C ARG A 83 -16.51 5.48 -1.98
N VAL A 84 -15.33 5.80 -1.47
CA VAL A 84 -14.08 5.10 -1.77
C VAL A 84 -13.38 4.77 -0.46
N THR A 85 -12.95 3.51 -0.33
CA THR A 85 -11.98 3.10 0.68
C THR A 85 -10.61 3.05 0.04
N MET A 86 -9.67 3.87 0.50
CA MET A 86 -8.26 3.73 0.17
C MET A 86 -7.64 2.71 1.12
N TYR A 87 -6.94 1.74 0.56
CA TYR A 87 -6.12 0.77 1.27
C TYR A 87 -4.65 1.07 1.00
N ALA A 88 -3.89 1.30 2.04
CA ALA A 88 -2.44 1.39 1.99
C ALA A 88 -1.79 0.39 2.94
N SER A 89 -0.67 -0.22 2.55
CA SER A 89 0.12 -1.06 3.43
C SER A 89 1.58 -0.70 3.37
N TYR A 90 2.24 -0.81 4.52
CA TYR A 90 3.63 -0.42 4.75
C TYR A 90 4.37 -1.52 5.48
N THR A 91 5.67 -1.65 5.24
CA THR A 91 6.52 -2.63 5.95
C THR A 91 6.64 -2.34 7.45
N ASN A 92 6.35 -1.11 7.87
CA ASN A 92 6.31 -0.66 9.26
C ASN A 92 5.73 0.77 9.36
N TRP A 93 5.51 1.25 10.59
CA TRP A 93 4.96 2.58 10.86
C TRP A 93 5.80 3.76 10.31
N LYS A 94 7.12 3.58 10.10
CA LYS A 94 7.98 4.63 9.51
C LYS A 94 7.65 4.86 8.04
N GLY A 95 7.15 3.83 7.34
CA GLY A 95 6.68 3.97 5.96
C GLY A 95 5.49 4.92 5.87
N LEU A 96 4.52 4.78 6.77
CA LEU A 96 3.38 5.68 6.85
C LEU A 96 3.81 7.12 7.20
N MET A 97 4.64 7.31 8.22
CA MET A 97 5.17 8.64 8.53
C MET A 97 5.94 9.27 7.36
N HIS A 98 6.69 8.46 6.60
CA HIS A 98 7.41 8.94 5.43
C HIS A 98 6.43 9.46 4.37
N HIS A 99 5.37 8.69 4.06
CA HIS A 99 4.33 9.10 3.13
C HIS A 99 3.69 10.44 3.55
N ASP A 100 3.23 10.51 4.81
CA ASP A 100 2.51 11.69 5.29
C ASP A 100 3.41 12.93 5.36
N LYS A 101 4.69 12.79 5.65
CA LYS A 101 5.66 13.89 5.53
C LYS A 101 5.81 14.39 4.09
N ARG A 102 5.79 13.49 3.10
CA ARG A 102 5.84 13.90 1.69
C ARG A 102 4.64 14.75 1.29
N ILE A 103 3.45 14.39 1.76
CA ILE A 103 2.22 15.13 1.44
C ILE A 103 2.00 16.39 2.30
N THR A 104 2.63 16.51 3.46
CA THR A 104 2.48 17.69 4.34
C THR A 104 3.60 18.70 4.18
N GLU A 105 4.83 18.24 4.00
CA GLU A 105 6.05 19.08 4.01
C GLU A 105 6.94 18.86 2.78
N GLY A 106 6.78 17.74 2.07
CA GLY A 106 7.66 17.28 1.01
C GLY A 106 7.18 17.60 -0.40
N ASP A 107 7.63 16.78 -1.34
CA ASP A 107 7.46 16.91 -2.78
C ASP A 107 6.00 16.67 -3.27
N LEU A 108 5.16 16.03 -2.46
CA LEU A 108 3.75 15.82 -2.77
C LEU A 108 2.81 16.87 -2.15
N LYS A 109 3.33 17.85 -1.41
CA LYS A 109 2.53 18.85 -0.71
C LYS A 109 1.58 19.63 -1.63
N ASP A 110 2.07 20.03 -2.80
CA ASP A 110 1.30 20.80 -3.76
C ASP A 110 0.21 19.95 -4.45
N ARG A 111 0.24 18.64 -4.27
CA ARG A 111 -0.76 17.70 -4.81
C ARG A 111 -1.88 17.35 -3.82
N LEU A 112 -1.72 17.66 -2.54
CA LEU A 112 -2.76 17.43 -1.53
C LEU A 112 -4.10 18.10 -1.86
N PRO A 113 -4.14 19.35 -2.40
CA PRO A 113 -5.38 19.96 -2.87
C PRO A 113 -6.10 19.17 -3.97
N GLU A 114 -5.37 18.42 -4.81
CA GLU A 114 -5.99 17.57 -5.84
C GLU A 114 -6.78 16.41 -5.22
N VAL A 115 -6.31 15.87 -4.09
CA VAL A 115 -7.00 14.83 -3.30
C VAL A 115 -8.30 15.39 -2.75
N PHE A 116 -8.24 16.54 -2.06
CA PHE A 116 -9.42 17.17 -1.45
C PHE A 116 -10.40 17.77 -2.47
N ALA A 117 -9.96 18.04 -3.70
CA ALA A 117 -10.87 18.39 -4.78
C ALA A 117 -11.75 17.20 -5.21
N ARG A 118 -11.28 15.98 -5.01
CA ARG A 118 -11.97 14.73 -5.42
C ARG A 118 -12.73 14.10 -4.27
N TYR A 119 -12.19 14.21 -3.08
CA TYR A 119 -12.64 13.45 -1.93
C TYR A 119 -12.88 14.31 -0.72
N LYS A 120 -13.92 13.95 0.02
CA LYS A 120 -14.17 14.40 1.37
C LYS A 120 -13.73 13.32 2.36
N TYR A 121 -12.98 13.72 3.35
CA TYR A 121 -12.42 12.84 4.37
C TYR A 121 -13.50 12.43 5.38
N GLU A 122 -13.69 11.11 5.58
CA GLU A 122 -14.71 10.56 6.47
C GLU A 122 -14.12 9.86 7.70
N GLY A 123 -12.94 9.27 7.59
CA GLY A 123 -12.27 8.61 8.70
C GLY A 123 -11.07 7.79 8.30
N VAL A 124 -10.28 7.38 9.29
CA VAL A 124 -9.11 6.52 9.13
C VAL A 124 -9.12 5.38 10.15
N THR A 125 -8.81 4.19 9.67
CA THR A 125 -8.49 3.04 10.53
C THR A 125 -7.05 2.64 10.28
N VAL A 126 -6.26 2.54 11.34
CA VAL A 126 -4.88 2.07 11.32
C VAL A 126 -4.80 0.71 11.99
N LEU A 127 -4.36 -0.31 11.24
CA LEU A 127 -4.26 -1.70 11.69
C LEU A 127 -2.80 -2.09 11.83
N GLY A 128 -2.41 -2.66 12.96
CA GLY A 128 -1.05 -3.16 13.20
C GLY A 128 -0.38 -2.56 14.43
N PRO A 129 0.96 -2.63 14.52
CA PRO A 129 1.72 -2.15 15.67
C PRO A 129 1.83 -0.61 15.69
N VAL A 130 0.80 0.02 16.21
CA VAL A 130 0.72 1.49 16.33
C VAL A 130 1.52 1.95 17.55
N THR A 131 2.53 2.79 17.34
CA THR A 131 3.35 3.38 18.41
C THR A 131 2.77 4.71 18.89
N ASP A 132 3.12 5.11 20.11
CA ASP A 132 2.73 6.44 20.62
C ASP A 132 3.38 7.57 19.82
N GLU A 133 4.58 7.34 19.25
CA GLU A 133 5.26 8.27 18.36
C GLU A 133 4.45 8.52 17.09
N LEU A 134 3.89 7.45 16.49
CA LEU A 134 3.03 7.58 15.30
C LEU A 134 1.75 8.35 15.62
N LYS A 135 1.10 8.06 16.75
CA LYS A 135 -0.12 8.80 17.17
C LYS A 135 0.17 10.27 17.38
N GLN A 136 1.29 10.59 18.07
CA GLN A 136 1.69 11.96 18.29
C GLN A 136 1.98 12.68 16.97
N PHE A 137 2.66 12.02 16.04
CA PHE A 137 2.91 12.56 14.71
C PHE A 137 1.61 12.97 13.99
N PHE A 138 0.56 12.12 13.99
CA PHE A 138 -0.71 12.46 13.37
C PHE A 138 -1.44 13.64 14.03
N LEU A 139 -1.31 13.79 15.34
CA LEU A 139 -1.81 14.97 16.05
C LEU A 139 -1.05 16.24 15.64
N ASP A 140 0.28 16.13 15.53
CA ASP A 140 1.15 17.28 15.22
C ASP A 140 0.93 17.79 13.79
N ILE A 141 0.71 16.89 12.81
CA ILE A 141 0.40 17.31 11.43
C ILE A 141 -1.08 17.64 11.21
N GLY A 142 -1.92 17.45 12.23
CA GLY A 142 -3.35 17.79 12.20
C GLY A 142 -4.22 16.83 11.39
N PHE A 143 -3.82 15.58 11.21
CA PHE A 143 -4.63 14.56 10.54
C PHE A 143 -5.56 13.86 11.50
N ASP A 144 -5.06 13.37 12.65
CA ASP A 144 -5.91 12.89 13.71
C ASP A 144 -6.56 14.08 14.43
N LYS A 145 -7.84 13.95 14.78
CA LYS A 145 -8.68 15.02 15.34
C LYS A 145 -8.78 16.27 14.46
N ALA A 146 -8.59 16.09 13.15
CA ALA A 146 -8.89 17.11 12.18
C ALA A 146 -10.37 17.47 12.22
N LYS A 147 -10.69 18.74 12.04
CA LYS A 147 -12.09 19.16 11.82
C LYS A 147 -12.37 19.13 10.32
N ASP A 148 -13.38 18.36 9.92
CA ASP A 148 -13.97 18.55 8.60
C ASP A 148 -14.48 19.98 8.49
N ASN A 149 -13.88 20.73 7.56
CA ASN A 149 -14.20 22.15 7.37
C ASN A 149 -15.61 22.39 6.84
N SER A 150 -16.29 21.38 6.28
CA SER A 150 -17.62 21.50 5.71
C SER A 150 -18.75 21.26 6.72
N GLU A 151 -18.56 20.37 7.70
CA GLU A 151 -19.60 19.98 8.67
C GLU A 151 -19.18 20.17 10.12
N GLY A 152 -17.92 20.54 10.38
CA GLY A 152 -17.37 20.68 11.74
C GLY A 152 -17.24 19.37 12.50
N LYS A 153 -17.36 18.24 11.79
CA LYS A 153 -17.20 16.90 12.34
C LYS A 153 -15.73 16.67 12.70
N LEU A 154 -15.48 16.18 13.91
CA LEU A 154 -14.15 15.75 14.31
C LEU A 154 -13.86 14.38 13.68
N ILE A 155 -12.74 14.28 12.97
CA ILE A 155 -12.24 13.04 12.40
C ILE A 155 -11.22 12.45 13.37
N GLU A 156 -11.55 11.31 13.93
CA GLU A 156 -10.69 10.57 14.84
C GLU A 156 -10.16 9.33 14.15
N PHE A 157 -8.87 9.03 14.37
CA PHE A 157 -8.28 7.79 13.89
C PHE A 157 -8.67 6.62 14.81
N ASP A 158 -9.07 5.53 14.18
CA ASP A 158 -9.36 4.27 14.85
C ASP A 158 -8.10 3.37 14.80
N TYR A 159 -7.41 3.23 15.92
CA TYR A 159 -6.20 2.44 16.03
C TYR A 159 -6.51 1.04 16.55
N ARG A 160 -6.19 0.00 15.75
CA ARG A 160 -6.46 -1.38 16.06
C ARG A 160 -5.18 -2.21 16.01
N THR A 161 -4.79 -2.80 17.13
CA THR A 161 -3.68 -3.76 17.20
C THR A 161 -4.16 -5.15 16.84
N SER A 162 -3.29 -5.95 16.21
CA SER A 162 -3.59 -7.36 15.96
C SER A 162 -3.75 -8.14 17.27
N ILE A 163 -4.74 -9.01 17.31
CA ILE A 163 -4.97 -9.94 18.43
C ILE A 163 -4.62 -11.39 18.06
N GLY A 164 -4.08 -11.61 16.86
CA GLY A 164 -3.63 -12.89 16.33
C GLY A 164 -3.79 -12.96 14.82
N GLY A 165 -2.96 -13.78 14.22
CA GLY A 165 -2.95 -14.01 12.77
C GLY A 165 -1.58 -14.44 12.27
N TYR A 166 -1.50 -14.67 10.96
CA TYR A 166 -0.26 -15.02 10.27
C TYR A 166 -0.21 -14.37 8.89
N THR A 167 0.95 -13.87 8.52
CA THR A 167 1.23 -13.32 7.20
C THR A 167 2.24 -14.20 6.48
N LYS A 168 2.04 -14.41 5.18
CA LYS A 168 2.99 -15.08 4.30
C LYS A 168 3.78 -14.02 3.54
N LYS A 169 5.10 -13.98 3.73
CA LYS A 169 6.04 -13.08 3.07
C LYS A 169 6.87 -13.80 2.02
#